data_947d4fbcd78507f431a9fc6d4d129b35
#
_entry.id   947d4fbcd78507f431a9fc6d4d129b35
#
_cell.length_a   1.000
_cell.length_b   1.000
_cell.length_c   1.000
_cell.angle_alpha   90.00
_cell.angle_beta   90.00
_cell.angle_gamma   90.00
#
_symmetry.space_group_name_H-M   'P 1'
#
loop_
_entity.id
_entity.type
_entity.pdbx_description
1 polymer ?
#
loop_
_entity_poly.entity_id
_entity_poly.type
_entity_poly.pdbx_seq_one_letter_code
_entity_poly.pdbx_strand_id
1 'polypeptide(L)' 'MGINSESDIAANLQIGPTDQGMVRIYVEGEGVELPLDFDPDEATEIAEELMAAVEVARSMAAPKGKKGKPRR' A
#
# COMPACT_ATOMS: atom_id res chain seq x y z
N MET A 1 -3.27 -2.06 15.07
CA MET A 1 -2.33 -1.79 15.16
C MET A 1 -1.46 -1.85 14.07
N GLY A 2 -0.77 -1.22 13.85
CA GLY A 2 0.07 -1.25 12.74
C GLY A 2 1.25 -2.14 12.93
N ILE A 3 2.06 -2.17 11.93
CA ILE A 3 3.27 -2.92 11.97
C ILE A 3 4.32 -2.04 12.62
N ASN A 4 4.90 -2.53 13.67
CA ASN A 4 5.81 -1.73 14.42
C ASN A 4 7.23 -1.80 13.96
N SER A 5 7.65 -2.87 13.35
CA SER A 5 9.04 -2.97 12.98
C SER A 5 9.23 -2.42 11.59
N GLU A 6 10.34 -1.80 11.39
CA GLU A 6 10.67 -1.31 10.09
C GLU A 6 11.21 -2.42 9.24
N SER A 7 10.96 -2.32 7.98
CA SER A 7 11.46 -3.31 7.06
C SER A 7 12.86 -2.94 6.63
N ASP A 8 13.76 -3.88 6.75
CA ASP A 8 15.11 -3.69 6.26
C ASP A 8 15.27 -4.12 4.83
N ILE A 9 14.21 -4.65 4.24
CA ILE A 9 14.29 -5.19 2.89
C ILE A 9 13.78 -4.17 1.91
N ALA A 10 14.63 -3.79 0.99
CA ALA A 10 14.20 -2.92 -0.08
C ALA A 10 13.34 -3.72 -1.04
N ALA A 11 12.19 -3.23 -1.32
CA ALA A 11 11.29 -3.92 -2.22
C ALA A 11 10.66 -2.92 -3.16
N ASN A 12 10.40 -3.40 -4.37
CA ASN A 12 9.70 -2.63 -5.37
C ASN A 12 8.31 -3.17 -5.52
N LEU A 13 7.39 -2.28 -5.76
CA LEU A 13 6.01 -2.67 -5.96
C LEU A 13 5.53 -2.06 -7.26
N GLN A 14 4.99 -2.89 -8.13
CA GLN A 14 4.44 -2.43 -9.38
C GLN A 14 2.99 -2.83 -9.46
N ILE A 15 2.15 -1.94 -9.92
CA ILE A 15 0.73 -2.19 -9.99
C ILE A 15 0.26 -1.82 -11.38
N GLY A 16 -0.49 -2.72 -11.99
CA GLY A 16 -1.01 -2.44 -13.32
C GLY A 16 -2.04 -3.46 -13.73
N PRO A 17 -2.74 -3.18 -14.80
CA PRO A 17 -3.72 -4.12 -15.30
C PRO A 17 -3.05 -5.20 -16.12
N THR A 18 -3.66 -6.36 -16.15
CA THR A 18 -3.22 -7.42 -17.04
C THR A 18 -4.09 -7.41 -18.28
N ASP A 19 -3.64 -8.14 -19.29
CA ASP A 19 -4.42 -8.21 -20.52
C ASP A 19 -5.64 -9.12 -20.39
N GLN A 20 -5.83 -9.69 -19.20
CA GLN A 20 -7.01 -10.48 -18.95
C GLN A 20 -7.99 -9.78 -18.03
N GLY A 21 -7.80 -8.49 -17.83
CA GLY A 21 -8.72 -7.73 -17.02
C GLY A 21 -8.52 -7.86 -15.52
N MET A 22 -7.38 -8.35 -15.12
CA MET A 22 -7.04 -8.43 -13.71
C MET A 22 -6.14 -7.29 -13.33
N VAL A 23 -5.96 -7.10 -12.05
CA VAL A 23 -5.02 -6.11 -11.54
C VAL A 23 -3.89 -6.87 -10.90
N ARG A 24 -2.69 -6.60 -11.36
CA ARG A 24 -1.52 -7.28 -10.84
C ARG A 24 -0.76 -6.37 -9.90
N ILE A 25 -0.46 -6.88 -8.72
CA ILE A 25 0.45 -6.24 -7.80
C ILE A 25 1.69 -7.12 -7.75
N TYR A 26 2.78 -6.60 -8.27
CA TYR A 26 4.00 -7.37 -8.38
C TYR A 26 4.96 -6.88 -7.31
N VAL A 27 5.33 -7.75 -6.41
CA VAL A 27 6.24 -7.43 -5.33
C VAL A 27 7.58 -8.07 -5.66
N GLU A 28 8.62 -7.27 -5.68
CA GLU A 28 9.94 -7.74 -6.04
C GLU A 28 10.93 -7.24 -5.01
N GLY A 29 11.69 -8.14 -4.45
CA GLY A 29 12.69 -7.77 -3.48
C GLY A 29 13.82 -8.77 -3.50
N GLU A 30 14.64 -8.75 -2.49
CA GLU A 30 15.78 -9.62 -2.46
C GLU A 30 15.34 -11.07 -2.41
N GLY A 31 15.55 -11.79 -3.50
CA GLY A 31 15.20 -13.19 -3.54
C GLY A 31 13.71 -13.46 -3.52
N VAL A 32 12.90 -12.45 -3.73
CA VAL A 32 11.46 -12.61 -3.66
C VAL A 32 10.83 -11.98 -4.88
N GLU A 33 9.97 -12.71 -5.54
CA GLU A 33 9.18 -12.20 -6.65
C GLU A 33 7.78 -12.76 -6.49
N LEU A 34 6.82 -11.88 -6.24
CA LEU A 34 5.46 -12.30 -6.00
C LEU A 34 4.50 -11.55 -6.90
N PRO A 35 4.11 -12.15 -8.00
CA PRO A 35 3.04 -11.56 -8.80
C PRO A 35 1.70 -11.99 -8.21
N LEU A 36 0.93 -11.01 -7.82
CA LEU A 36 -0.37 -11.26 -7.20
C LEU A 36 -1.43 -10.64 -8.09
N ASP A 37 -2.34 -11.47 -8.55
CA ASP A 37 -3.39 -11.01 -9.44
C ASP A 37 -4.71 -11.00 -8.71
N PHE A 38 -5.43 -9.90 -8.84
CA PHE A 38 -6.72 -9.74 -8.21
C PHE A 38 -7.73 -9.30 -9.24
N ASP A 39 -8.98 -9.70 -9.07
CA ASP A 39 -9.97 -9.14 -9.97
C ASP A 39 -10.25 -7.70 -9.56
N PRO A 40 -10.89 -6.92 -10.43
CA PRO A 40 -11.04 -5.50 -10.15
C PRO A 40 -11.79 -5.19 -8.87
N ASP A 41 -12.77 -6.00 -8.51
CA ASP A 41 -13.52 -5.75 -7.27
C ASP A 41 -12.64 -5.97 -6.06
N GLU A 42 -11.87 -7.05 -6.07
CA GLU A 42 -10.94 -7.31 -4.99
C GLU A 42 -9.89 -6.23 -4.90
N ALA A 43 -9.37 -5.81 -6.05
CA ALA A 43 -8.35 -4.77 -6.08
C ALA A 43 -8.91 -3.46 -5.51
N THR A 44 -10.18 -3.20 -5.79
CA THR A 44 -10.80 -1.99 -5.25
C THR A 44 -10.86 -2.05 -3.72
N GLU A 45 -11.20 -3.20 -3.19
CA GLU A 45 -11.24 -3.35 -1.74
C GLU A 45 -9.86 -3.16 -1.13
N ILE A 46 -8.85 -3.71 -1.80
CA ILE A 46 -7.49 -3.53 -1.31
C ILE A 46 -7.11 -2.06 -1.34
N ALA A 47 -7.49 -1.37 -2.40
CA ALA A 47 -7.16 0.05 -2.51
C ALA A 47 -7.83 0.84 -1.40
N GLU A 48 -9.07 0.49 -1.07
CA GLU A 48 -9.77 1.19 -0.01
C GLU A 48 -9.11 0.94 1.34
N GLU A 49 -8.69 -0.29 1.57
CA GLU A 49 -8.00 -0.59 2.81
C GLU A 49 -6.67 0.14 2.88
N LEU A 50 -5.99 0.21 1.75
CA LEU A 50 -4.74 0.91 1.72
C LEU A 50 -4.94 2.39 2.01
N MET A 51 -5.97 2.99 1.44
CA MET A 51 -6.26 4.38 1.72
C MET A 51 -6.61 4.61 3.17
N ALA A 52 -7.37 3.69 3.76
CA ALA A 52 -7.70 3.81 5.17
C ALA A 52 -6.45 3.74 6.03
N ALA A 53 -5.53 2.84 5.67
CA ALA A 53 -4.29 2.73 6.42
C ALA A 53 -3.46 3.99 6.30
N VAL A 54 -3.48 4.62 5.13
CA VAL A 54 -2.76 5.86 4.94
C VAL A 54 -3.29 6.93 5.90
N GLU A 55 -4.60 7.00 6.03
CA GLU A 55 -5.18 8.00 6.91
C GLU A 55 -4.76 7.77 8.36
N VAL A 56 -4.81 6.52 8.78
CA VAL A 56 -4.41 6.19 10.14
C VAL A 56 -2.93 6.49 10.35
N ALA A 57 -2.10 6.11 9.38
CA ALA A 57 -0.68 6.32 9.51
C ALA A 57 -0.34 7.80 9.60
N ARG A 58 -1.02 8.61 8.80
CA ARG A 58 -0.78 10.04 8.86
C ARG A 58 -1.18 10.61 10.20
N SER A 59 -2.28 10.12 10.72
CA SER A 59 -2.76 10.57 12.02
C SER A 59 -1.76 10.23 13.11
N MET A 60 -1.17 9.05 13.03
CA MET A 60 -0.22 8.62 14.04
C MET A 60 1.11 9.32 13.90
N ALA A 61 1.53 9.57 12.67
CA ALA A 61 2.82 10.20 12.44
C ALA A 61 2.76 11.70 12.64
N ALA A 62 1.60 12.28 12.51
CA ALA A 62 1.51 13.72 12.63
C ALA A 62 1.80 14.13 14.04
N PRO A 63 2.71 14.97 14.20
CA PRO A 63 2.99 15.39 15.54
C PRO A 63 1.96 16.29 15.85
N LYS A 64 1.59 16.20 16.70
CA LYS A 64 0.76 16.99 17.04
C LYS A 64 0.76 18.18 16.39
N GLY A 65 0.38 18.51 15.94
CA GLY A 65 0.36 19.55 15.33
C GLY A 65 0.52 19.99 14.19
N LYS A 66 0.63 20.12 13.94
CA LYS A 66 0.75 20.48 12.95
C LYS A 66 0.07 20.48 12.17
N LYS A 67 -0.15 20.79 12.37
CA LYS A 67 -0.85 20.84 11.82
C LYS A 67 -1.44 20.76 10.88
N GLY A 68 -1.58 20.93 10.91
CA GLY A 68 -2.11 20.73 10.07
C GLY A 68 -2.40 20.76 9.11
N LYS A 69 -2.14 20.79 8.95
CA LYS A 69 -2.43 20.72 8.05
C LYS A 69 -2.90 20.21 7.23
N PRO A 70 -3.14 20.37 7.10
CA PRO A 70 -3.58 19.78 6.33
C PRO A 70 -3.59 19.49 5.29
N ARG A 71 -3.52 19.43 5.36
CA ARG A 71 -3.60 19.01 4.57
C ARG A 71 -3.65 18.99 3.66
N ARG A 72 -3.48 19.21 3.60
CA ARG A 72 -3.58 19.04 2.94
C ARG A 72 -3.56 19.12 2.41
#